data_f53d154f7dd695d4119bcaf36cb077e2
#
_entry.id   f53d154f7dd695d4119bcaf36cb077e2
#
_cell.length_a   1.000
_cell.length_b   1.000
_cell.length_c   1.000
_cell.angle_alpha   90.00
_cell.angle_beta   90.00
_cell.angle_gamma   90.00
#
_symmetry.space_group_name_H-M   'P 1'
#
loop_
_entity.id
_entity.type
_entity.pdbx_description
1 polymer ?
#
loop_
_entity_poly.entity_id
_entity_poly.type
_entity_poly.pdbx_seq_one_letter_code
_entity_poly.pdbx_strand_id
1 'polypeptide(L)'
;SLEIRYAGHNCIISPDQLFKIGSRTVAIALGHDLWSPVSPSTYASLAGAQVVVNLSADNETASRNQLRKDVICNTSLKNNCAYIYCSCGFGESTQDLVYAGAAYVYENGAMIAEKERYCTESSMIIADVDTALVDTQRQKNNCFKALTSGVPVQNKYRHITVGAEAETDFEAELARDIEPHPFTKAEGIWQRCEDITAIQVNALAKRLSHIGCKTAIIGISGGKDSTIAAALC
;
A
#
# COMPACT_ATOMS: atom_id res chain seq x y z
N SER A 1 20.99 -17.36 7.48
CA SER A 1 21.74 -17.10 6.23
C SER A 1 22.55 -18.32 5.83
N LEU A 2 22.62 -18.60 4.54
CA LEU A 2 23.39 -19.67 3.93
C LEU A 2 24.41 -19.03 2.97
N GLU A 3 25.66 -19.46 3.05
CA GLU A 3 26.69 -19.04 2.08
C GLU A 3 26.79 -20.11 1.00
N ILE A 4 26.71 -19.70 -0.27
CA ILE A 4 26.84 -20.59 -1.44
C ILE A 4 27.83 -19.99 -2.42
N ARG A 5 28.42 -20.84 -3.26
CA ARG A 5 29.21 -20.39 -4.41
C ARG A 5 28.36 -20.45 -5.68
N TYR A 6 28.13 -19.30 -6.30
CA TYR A 6 27.35 -19.20 -7.53
C TYR A 6 28.10 -18.39 -8.57
N ALA A 7 28.21 -18.90 -9.79
CA ALA A 7 28.94 -18.25 -10.90
C ALA A 7 30.38 -17.79 -10.53
N GLY A 8 31.07 -18.56 -9.67
CA GLY A 8 32.43 -18.24 -9.21
C GLY A 8 32.49 -17.25 -8.03
N HIS A 9 31.39 -16.68 -7.58
CA HIS A 9 31.30 -15.73 -6.47
C HIS A 9 30.69 -16.36 -5.22
N ASN A 10 31.14 -15.93 -4.05
CA ASN A 10 30.50 -16.29 -2.79
C ASN A 10 29.26 -15.40 -2.61
N CYS A 11 28.11 -16.04 -2.50
CA CYS A 11 26.82 -15.39 -2.35
C CYS A 11 26.18 -15.79 -1.02
N ILE A 12 25.53 -14.84 -0.37
CA ILE A 12 24.77 -15.08 0.86
C ILE A 12 23.28 -15.13 0.49
N ILE A 13 22.63 -16.26 0.77
CA ILE A 13 21.19 -16.41 0.72
C ILE A 13 20.65 -16.17 2.13
N SER A 14 19.75 -15.20 2.26
CA SER A 14 19.09 -14.89 3.54
C SER A 14 17.73 -14.25 3.26
N PRO A 15 16.70 -14.57 4.05
CA PRO A 15 15.41 -13.86 3.98
C PRO A 15 15.49 -12.43 4.52
N ASP A 16 16.52 -12.15 5.33
CA ASP A 16 16.68 -10.87 6.02
C ASP A 16 17.61 -9.95 5.24
N GLN A 17 17.19 -9.56 4.03
CA GLN A 17 17.94 -8.67 3.14
C GLN A 17 17.07 -7.50 2.68
N LEU A 18 17.66 -6.31 2.66
CA LEU A 18 17.09 -5.09 2.10
C LEU A 18 18.03 -4.54 1.04
N PHE A 19 17.48 -4.13 -0.08
CA PHE A 19 18.21 -3.62 -1.22
C PHE A 19 18.06 -2.10 -1.28
N LYS A 20 19.18 -1.39 -1.26
CA LYS A 20 19.22 0.06 -1.40
C LYS A 20 19.43 0.41 -2.85
N ILE A 21 18.45 1.03 -3.49
CA ILE A 21 18.48 1.48 -4.89
C ILE A 21 18.33 3.00 -4.85
N GLY A 22 19.42 3.72 -5.09
CA GLY A 22 19.48 5.16 -4.84
C GLY A 22 19.12 5.49 -3.38
N SER A 23 18.16 6.37 -3.17
CA SER A 23 17.65 6.73 -1.83
C SER A 23 16.55 5.80 -1.30
N ARG A 24 16.14 4.77 -2.06
CA ARG A 24 15.01 3.90 -1.76
C ARG A 24 15.44 2.56 -1.21
N THR A 25 14.62 2.01 -0.31
CA THR A 25 14.86 0.69 0.28
C THR A 25 13.78 -0.27 -0.18
N VAL A 26 14.20 -1.37 -0.81
CA VAL A 26 13.36 -2.39 -1.41
C VAL A 26 13.55 -3.71 -0.68
N ALA A 27 12.46 -4.42 -0.40
CA ALA A 27 12.47 -5.80 0.08
C ALA A 27 11.88 -6.73 -0.96
N ILE A 28 12.33 -7.98 -0.94
CA ILE A 28 11.80 -9.05 -1.79
C ILE A 28 11.04 -10.03 -0.91
N ALA A 29 9.80 -10.33 -1.28
CA ALA A 29 8.97 -11.40 -0.75
C ALA A 29 8.79 -12.47 -1.85
N LEU A 30 8.64 -13.72 -1.47
CA LEU A 30 8.53 -14.82 -2.42
C LEU A 30 7.25 -15.63 -2.20
N GLY A 31 6.53 -15.86 -3.28
CA GLY A 31 5.41 -16.79 -3.32
C GLY A 31 4.41 -16.59 -2.19
N HIS A 32 4.27 -17.61 -1.38
CA HIS A 32 3.28 -17.69 -0.29
C HIS A 32 3.58 -16.80 0.93
N ASP A 33 4.68 -16.04 0.96
CA ASP A 33 4.95 -15.05 2.01
C ASP A 33 3.78 -14.06 2.19
N LEU A 34 3.08 -13.76 1.08
CA LEU A 34 1.88 -12.92 1.09
C LEU A 34 0.76 -13.48 1.99
N TRP A 35 0.62 -14.81 2.03
CA TRP A 35 -0.48 -15.49 2.73
C TRP A 35 -0.13 -15.84 4.18
N SER A 36 1.09 -15.55 4.61
CA SER A 36 1.51 -15.78 6.00
C SER A 36 0.73 -14.86 6.96
N PRO A 37 0.25 -15.36 8.11
CA PRO A 37 -0.41 -14.55 9.14
C PRO A 37 0.40 -13.33 9.56
N VAL A 38 1.71 -13.48 9.67
CA VAL A 38 2.68 -12.39 9.83
C VAL A 38 3.65 -12.48 8.67
N SER A 39 3.36 -11.72 7.62
CA SER A 39 4.17 -11.76 6.41
C SER A 39 5.60 -11.24 6.66
N PRO A 40 6.64 -11.86 6.05
CA PRO A 40 8.00 -11.32 6.04
C PRO A 40 8.07 -9.87 5.59
N SER A 41 7.18 -9.43 4.71
CA SER A 41 7.06 -8.04 4.27
C SER A 41 6.76 -7.06 5.42
N THR A 42 6.07 -7.51 6.47
CA THR A 42 5.82 -6.70 7.68
C THR A 42 7.12 -6.38 8.39
N TYR A 43 7.95 -7.39 8.63
CA TYR A 43 9.26 -7.19 9.26
C TYR A 43 10.20 -6.35 8.39
N ALA A 44 10.21 -6.60 7.09
CA ALA A 44 11.00 -5.81 6.14
C ALA A 44 10.58 -4.33 6.14
N SER A 45 9.28 -4.04 6.20
CA SER A 45 8.75 -2.67 6.29
C SER A 45 9.13 -1.99 7.60
N LEU A 46 9.06 -2.71 8.73
CA LEU A 46 9.53 -2.22 10.03
C LEU A 46 11.06 -2.00 10.05
N ALA A 47 11.81 -2.77 9.25
CA ALA A 47 13.25 -2.59 9.07
C ALA A 47 13.62 -1.46 8.09
N GLY A 48 12.63 -0.80 7.46
CA GLY A 48 12.81 0.37 6.62
C GLY A 48 12.49 0.18 5.14
N ALA A 49 12.04 -1.00 4.68
CA ALA A 49 11.64 -1.19 3.29
C ALA A 49 10.44 -0.31 2.94
N GLN A 50 10.60 0.60 1.98
CA GLN A 50 9.53 1.45 1.46
C GLN A 50 8.73 0.74 0.38
N VAL A 51 9.39 -0.15 -0.36
CA VAL A 51 8.83 -0.93 -1.45
C VAL A 51 9.04 -2.41 -1.16
N VAL A 52 7.98 -3.20 -1.30
CA VAL A 52 8.03 -4.67 -1.23
C VAL A 52 7.68 -5.23 -2.59
N VAL A 53 8.54 -6.07 -3.14
CA VAL A 53 8.32 -6.79 -4.41
C VAL A 53 8.06 -8.25 -4.10
N ASN A 54 6.89 -8.76 -4.45
CA ASN A 54 6.53 -10.17 -4.30
C ASN A 54 6.56 -10.87 -5.65
N LEU A 55 7.47 -11.80 -5.79
CA LEU A 55 7.60 -12.69 -6.94
C LEU A 55 6.89 -14.00 -6.63
N SER A 56 5.82 -14.30 -7.36
CA SER A 56 4.92 -15.40 -7.02
C SER A 56 4.70 -16.37 -8.19
N ALA A 57 4.40 -17.60 -7.84
CA ALA A 57 3.84 -18.63 -8.72
C ALA A 57 2.53 -19.13 -8.09
N ASP A 58 1.59 -18.22 -7.87
CA ASP A 58 0.29 -18.50 -7.25
C ASP A 58 -0.71 -18.90 -8.33
N ASN A 59 -1.22 -20.12 -8.25
CA ASN A 59 -2.19 -20.64 -9.21
C ASN A 59 -3.57 -20.01 -9.02
N GLU A 60 -4.32 -19.93 -10.10
CA GLU A 60 -5.68 -19.38 -10.08
C GLU A 60 -6.72 -20.43 -9.71
N THR A 61 -7.64 -20.01 -8.87
CA THR A 61 -8.91 -20.68 -8.57
C THR A 61 -10.03 -19.67 -8.57
N ALA A 62 -11.27 -20.14 -8.61
CA ALA A 62 -12.43 -19.24 -8.54
C ALA A 62 -12.35 -18.32 -7.30
N SER A 63 -12.57 -17.03 -7.49
CA SER A 63 -12.51 -15.98 -6.45
C SER A 63 -11.12 -15.67 -5.86
N ARG A 64 -10.08 -16.44 -6.21
CA ARG A 64 -8.71 -16.24 -5.69
C ARG A 64 -8.16 -14.84 -5.97
N ASN A 65 -8.49 -14.30 -7.15
CA ASN A 65 -8.02 -12.98 -7.56
C ASN A 65 -8.48 -11.86 -6.62
N GLN A 66 -9.76 -11.83 -6.27
CA GLN A 66 -10.27 -10.79 -5.36
C GLN A 66 -9.64 -10.92 -3.97
N LEU A 67 -9.58 -12.13 -3.46
CA LEU A 67 -8.93 -12.40 -2.18
C LEU A 67 -7.46 -11.97 -2.18
N ARG A 68 -6.74 -12.22 -3.26
CA ARG A 68 -5.34 -11.77 -3.44
C ARG A 68 -5.24 -10.25 -3.42
N LYS A 69 -6.09 -9.55 -4.15
CA LYS A 69 -6.17 -8.08 -4.14
C LYS A 69 -6.42 -7.54 -2.73
N ASP A 70 -7.35 -8.13 -2.00
CA ASP A 70 -7.70 -7.72 -0.64
C ASP A 70 -6.51 -7.90 0.32
N VAL A 71 -5.80 -9.03 0.22
CA VAL A 71 -4.61 -9.28 1.04
C VAL A 71 -3.48 -8.33 0.72
N ILE A 72 -3.22 -8.05 -0.57
CA ILE A 72 -2.19 -7.08 -1.00
C ILE A 72 -2.55 -5.68 -0.52
N CYS A 73 -3.80 -5.25 -0.73
CA CYS A 73 -4.33 -3.97 -0.26
C CYS A 73 -4.09 -3.80 1.25
N ASN A 74 -4.54 -4.77 2.04
CA ASN A 74 -4.37 -4.76 3.50
C ASN A 74 -2.89 -4.76 3.93
N THR A 75 -2.05 -5.53 3.25
CA THR A 75 -0.61 -5.60 3.54
C THR A 75 0.06 -4.27 3.25
N SER A 76 -0.20 -3.68 2.09
CA SER A 76 0.31 -2.35 1.71
C SER A 76 -0.13 -1.26 2.70
N LEU A 77 -1.42 -1.26 3.07
CA LEU A 77 -2.01 -0.30 4.01
C LEU A 77 -1.39 -0.41 5.41
N LYS A 78 -1.38 -1.61 5.99
CA LYS A 78 -0.89 -1.84 7.36
C LYS A 78 0.61 -1.59 7.50
N ASN A 79 1.38 -1.96 6.47
CA ASN A 79 2.83 -1.81 6.48
C ASN A 79 3.28 -0.41 6.02
N ASN A 80 2.35 0.45 5.62
CA ASN A 80 2.65 1.75 5.01
C ASN A 80 3.78 1.59 3.98
N CYS A 81 3.51 0.85 2.91
CA CYS A 81 4.51 0.57 1.87
C CYS A 81 3.86 0.51 0.48
N ALA A 82 4.69 0.68 -0.55
CA ALA A 82 4.31 0.21 -1.86
C ALA A 82 4.47 -1.31 -1.93
N TYR A 83 3.49 -2.00 -2.47
CA TYR A 83 3.52 -3.45 -2.65
C TYR A 83 3.35 -3.79 -4.12
N ILE A 84 4.38 -4.38 -4.70
CA ILE A 84 4.41 -4.78 -6.10
C ILE A 84 4.29 -6.30 -6.14
N TYR A 85 3.24 -6.80 -6.72
CA TYR A 85 2.99 -8.23 -6.89
C TYR A 85 3.14 -8.60 -8.36
N CYS A 86 3.88 -9.66 -8.64
CA CYS A 86 4.01 -10.24 -9.96
C CYS A 86 3.94 -11.76 -9.90
N SER A 87 3.03 -12.36 -10.65
CA SER A 87 2.87 -13.81 -10.73
C SER A 87 3.21 -14.32 -12.11
N CYS A 88 3.65 -15.58 -12.18
CA CYS A 88 3.85 -16.29 -13.44
C CYS A 88 2.56 -16.36 -14.25
N GLY A 89 2.66 -16.54 -15.55
CA GLY A 89 1.57 -16.50 -16.50
C GLY A 89 1.51 -17.72 -17.41
N PHE A 90 0.99 -17.53 -18.59
CA PHE A 90 0.69 -18.57 -19.58
C PHE A 90 1.87 -19.48 -19.95
N GLY A 91 3.11 -18.94 -19.91
CA GLY A 91 4.32 -19.73 -20.17
C GLY A 91 4.67 -20.75 -19.10
N GLU A 92 4.14 -20.58 -17.88
CA GLU A 92 4.33 -21.52 -16.79
C GLU A 92 3.33 -22.67 -16.93
N SER A 93 3.80 -23.77 -17.45
CA SER A 93 2.96 -24.93 -17.69
C SER A 93 2.96 -25.88 -16.51
N THR A 94 1.77 -26.27 -16.12
CA THR A 94 1.58 -27.46 -15.32
C THR A 94 0.41 -28.27 -15.88
N GLN A 95 0.35 -29.53 -15.54
CA GLN A 95 -0.73 -30.39 -15.98
C GLN A 95 -2.07 -29.98 -15.35
N ASP A 96 -2.05 -29.52 -14.10
CA ASP A 96 -3.25 -29.33 -13.27
C ASP A 96 -3.45 -27.89 -12.78
N LEU A 97 -2.48 -27.00 -13.00
CA LEU A 97 -2.51 -25.63 -12.50
C LEU A 97 -2.59 -24.61 -13.62
N VAL A 98 -3.32 -23.54 -13.37
CA VAL A 98 -3.45 -22.41 -14.29
C VAL A 98 -2.88 -21.17 -13.63
N TYR A 99 -2.06 -20.42 -14.37
CA TYR A 99 -1.46 -19.18 -13.94
C TYR A 99 -1.97 -18.02 -14.81
N ALA A 100 -2.35 -16.95 -14.17
CA ALA A 100 -3.01 -15.82 -14.86
C ALA A 100 -2.06 -14.70 -15.28
N GLY A 101 -0.80 -14.72 -14.87
CA GLY A 101 0.13 -13.62 -15.12
C GLY A 101 -0.31 -12.32 -14.45
N ALA A 102 -0.91 -12.42 -13.26
CA ALA A 102 -1.39 -11.26 -12.52
C ALA A 102 -0.23 -10.37 -12.05
N ALA A 103 -0.37 -9.06 -12.22
CA ALA A 103 0.52 -8.07 -11.63
C ALA A 103 -0.27 -6.89 -11.08
N TYR A 104 0.12 -6.42 -9.91
CA TYR A 104 -0.53 -5.32 -9.19
C TYR A 104 0.51 -4.42 -8.56
N VAL A 105 0.23 -3.12 -8.54
CA VAL A 105 0.98 -2.13 -7.78
C VAL A 105 0.02 -1.46 -6.80
N TYR A 106 0.29 -1.59 -5.51
CA TYR A 106 -0.44 -0.92 -4.45
C TYR A 106 0.47 0.03 -3.68
N GLU A 107 -0.09 1.15 -3.23
CA GLU A 107 0.59 2.13 -2.39
C GLU A 107 -0.33 2.54 -1.23
N ASN A 108 0.10 2.30 0.00
CA ASN A 108 -0.69 2.62 1.21
C ASN A 108 -2.15 2.12 1.13
N GLY A 109 -2.38 0.95 0.52
CA GLY A 109 -3.69 0.34 0.34
C GLY A 109 -4.45 0.78 -0.91
N ALA A 110 -4.02 1.80 -1.63
CA ALA A 110 -4.60 2.18 -2.91
C ALA A 110 -3.99 1.38 -4.05
N MET A 111 -4.81 0.87 -4.97
CA MET A 111 -4.33 0.25 -6.20
C MET A 111 -3.92 1.33 -7.19
N ILE A 112 -2.66 1.29 -7.62
CA ILE A 112 -2.09 2.25 -8.57
C ILE A 112 -2.14 1.70 -9.99
N ALA A 113 -1.83 0.41 -10.16
CA ALA A 113 -1.87 -0.23 -11.47
C ALA A 113 -2.22 -1.72 -11.34
N GLU A 114 -2.89 -2.22 -12.36
CA GLU A 114 -3.28 -3.63 -12.52
C GLU A 114 -3.02 -4.07 -13.96
N LYS A 115 -2.45 -5.27 -14.10
CA LYS A 115 -2.28 -5.93 -15.40
C LYS A 115 -3.50 -6.78 -15.74
N GLU A 116 -3.92 -6.76 -16.98
CA GLU A 116 -4.89 -7.72 -17.49
C GLU A 116 -4.37 -9.15 -17.32
N ARG A 117 -5.24 -10.04 -16.87
CA ARG A 117 -4.92 -11.44 -16.60
C ARG A 117 -5.18 -12.32 -17.82
N TYR A 118 -4.56 -13.49 -17.81
CA TYR A 118 -4.70 -14.51 -18.85
C TYR A 118 -4.20 -14.10 -20.24
N CYS A 119 -3.31 -13.10 -20.29
CA CYS A 119 -2.64 -12.77 -21.53
C CYS A 119 -1.67 -13.90 -21.92
N THR A 120 -1.70 -14.30 -23.19
CA THR A 120 -0.78 -15.32 -23.74
C THR A 120 0.58 -14.71 -24.07
N GLU A 121 0.61 -13.42 -24.34
CA GLU A 121 1.84 -12.66 -24.63
C GLU A 121 2.47 -12.10 -23.35
N SER A 122 3.79 -11.96 -23.40
CA SER A 122 4.52 -11.26 -22.34
C SER A 122 4.14 -9.79 -22.34
N SER A 123 3.81 -9.27 -21.15
CA SER A 123 3.43 -7.87 -21.00
C SER A 123 3.89 -7.33 -19.64
N MET A 124 4.02 -6.01 -19.57
CA MET A 124 4.53 -5.28 -18.40
C MET A 124 3.57 -4.12 -18.09
N ILE A 125 3.44 -3.79 -16.81
CA ILE A 125 2.85 -2.55 -16.35
C ILE A 125 3.94 -1.66 -15.76
N ILE A 126 3.77 -0.35 -15.90
CA ILE A 126 4.64 0.68 -15.32
C ILE A 126 3.77 1.55 -14.43
N ALA A 127 4.28 1.91 -13.28
CA ALA A 127 3.57 2.78 -12.34
C ALA A 127 4.57 3.60 -11.53
N ASP A 128 4.21 4.84 -11.22
CA ASP A 128 4.95 5.68 -10.30
C ASP A 128 4.46 5.46 -8.87
N VAL A 129 5.41 5.30 -7.96
CA VAL A 129 5.16 5.12 -6.53
C VAL A 129 5.74 6.30 -5.77
N ASP A 130 4.91 6.94 -4.94
CA ASP A 130 5.34 8.04 -4.07
C ASP A 130 5.89 7.52 -2.75
N THR A 131 7.18 7.30 -2.70
CA THR A 131 7.87 6.86 -1.48
C THR A 131 7.95 7.94 -0.40
N ALA A 132 7.84 9.23 -0.77
CA ALA A 132 7.77 10.32 0.20
C ALA A 132 6.42 10.31 0.94
N LEU A 133 5.34 9.96 0.23
CA LEU A 133 4.04 9.72 0.86
C LEU A 133 4.09 8.53 1.82
N VAL A 134 4.76 7.43 1.43
CA VAL A 134 4.99 6.27 2.32
C VAL A 134 5.66 6.71 3.62
N ASP A 135 6.74 7.47 3.54
CA ASP A 135 7.48 7.95 4.72
C ASP A 135 6.63 8.91 5.57
N THR A 136 5.86 9.78 4.94
CA THR A 136 4.92 10.69 5.62
C THR A 136 3.84 9.92 6.38
N GLN A 137 3.27 8.88 5.80
CA GLN A 137 2.27 8.04 6.46
C GLN A 137 2.87 7.28 7.65
N ARG A 138 4.09 6.76 7.54
CA ARG A 138 4.82 6.14 8.66
C ARG A 138 5.05 7.10 9.80
N GLN A 139 5.42 8.36 9.50
CA GLN A 139 5.61 9.39 10.51
C GLN A 139 4.32 9.76 11.23
N LYS A 140 3.17 9.69 10.57
CA LYS A 140 1.85 9.95 11.17
C LYS A 140 1.30 8.74 11.93
N ASN A 141 1.73 7.53 11.61
CA ASN A 141 1.24 6.30 12.21
C ASN A 141 1.98 5.98 13.52
N ASN A 142 1.36 6.32 14.64
CA ASN A 142 1.95 6.08 15.97
C ASN A 142 2.15 4.60 16.28
N CYS A 143 1.27 3.71 15.79
CA CYS A 143 1.42 2.27 15.99
C CYS A 143 2.64 1.74 15.23
N PHE A 144 2.86 2.20 14.00
CA PHE A 144 4.03 1.85 13.21
C PHE A 144 5.33 2.31 13.89
N LYS A 145 5.38 3.55 14.38
CA LYS A 145 6.53 4.08 15.12
C LYS A 145 6.83 3.29 16.40
N ALA A 146 5.81 2.96 17.17
CA ALA A 146 5.98 2.19 18.40
C ALA A 146 6.59 0.80 18.13
N LEU A 147 6.12 0.12 17.08
CA LEU A 147 6.67 -1.18 16.67
C LEU A 147 8.11 -1.06 16.15
N THR A 148 8.40 -0.03 15.36
CA THR A 148 9.76 0.21 14.85
C THR A 148 10.76 0.47 15.98
N SER A 149 10.34 1.15 17.03
CA SER A 149 11.19 1.44 18.21
C SER A 149 11.30 0.27 19.18
N GLY A 150 10.26 -0.55 19.30
CA GLY A 150 10.16 -1.62 20.31
C GLY A 150 10.68 -2.98 19.85
N VAL A 151 10.74 -3.23 18.55
CA VAL A 151 11.19 -4.51 18.00
C VAL A 151 12.54 -4.30 17.31
N PRO A 152 13.64 -4.94 17.76
CA PRO A 152 14.97 -4.75 17.17
C PRO A 152 15.12 -5.44 15.81
N VAL A 153 14.11 -5.29 14.94
CA VAL A 153 14.07 -5.91 13.61
C VAL A 153 15.13 -5.30 12.69
N GLN A 154 15.44 -4.02 12.90
CA GLN A 154 16.37 -3.28 12.03
C GLN A 154 17.77 -3.89 12.04
N ASN A 155 18.24 -4.39 13.19
CA ASN A 155 19.58 -4.98 13.32
C ASN A 155 19.69 -6.38 12.69
N LYS A 156 18.57 -6.99 12.33
CA LYS A 156 18.52 -8.32 11.74
C LYS A 156 18.79 -8.29 10.24
N TYR A 157 18.38 -7.18 9.57
CA TYR A 157 18.44 -7.08 8.13
C TYR A 157 19.81 -6.62 7.64
N ARG A 158 20.32 -7.32 6.63
CA ARG A 158 21.49 -6.92 5.87
C ARG A 158 21.07 -5.93 4.79
N HIS A 159 21.71 -4.75 4.76
CA HIS A 159 21.52 -3.77 3.71
C HIS A 159 22.52 -3.98 2.58
N ILE A 160 22.03 -4.12 1.36
CA ILE A 160 22.82 -4.33 0.16
C ILE A 160 22.60 -3.12 -0.74
N THR A 161 23.65 -2.36 -1.02
CA THR A 161 23.57 -1.26 -1.98
C THR A 161 23.69 -1.84 -3.39
N VAL A 162 22.65 -1.62 -4.20
CA VAL A 162 22.63 -1.98 -5.62
C VAL A 162 23.06 -0.74 -6.39
N GLY A 163 24.16 -0.88 -7.14
CA GLY A 163 24.81 0.26 -7.81
C GLY A 163 23.96 0.93 -8.88
N ALA A 164 24.38 2.14 -9.18
CA ALA A 164 23.92 3.23 -10.01
C ALA A 164 22.96 4.19 -9.29
N GLU A 165 23.45 5.41 -9.11
CA GLU A 165 22.57 6.56 -8.97
C GLU A 165 21.73 6.60 -10.26
N ALA A 166 20.45 6.29 -10.15
CA ALA A 166 19.53 6.51 -11.24
C ALA A 166 19.52 8.02 -11.48
N GLU A 167 19.94 8.44 -12.66
CA GLU A 167 19.73 9.80 -13.10
C GLU A 167 18.22 10.06 -13.03
N THR A 168 17.82 11.01 -12.21
CA THR A 168 16.42 11.43 -12.14
C THR A 168 16.16 12.29 -13.38
N ASP A 169 15.48 11.73 -14.35
CA ASP A 169 14.92 12.49 -15.45
C ASP A 169 13.71 13.28 -14.93
N PHE A 170 13.92 14.56 -14.67
CA PHE A 170 12.88 15.47 -14.21
C PHE A 170 11.84 15.82 -15.29
N GLU A 171 12.08 15.43 -16.53
CA GLU A 171 11.17 15.67 -17.66
C GLU A 171 10.28 14.45 -17.97
N ALA A 172 10.44 13.34 -17.25
CA ALA A 172 9.61 12.16 -17.45
C ALA A 172 8.14 12.46 -17.09
N GLU A 173 7.23 12.09 -17.98
CA GLU A 173 5.80 12.12 -17.70
C GLU A 173 5.47 11.10 -16.61
N LEU A 174 4.64 11.51 -15.64
CA LEU A 174 4.16 10.61 -14.60
C LEU A 174 3.24 9.54 -15.20
N ALA A 175 3.52 8.29 -14.96
CA ALA A 175 2.65 7.15 -15.27
C ALA A 175 1.55 6.98 -14.20
N ARG A 176 1.10 8.09 -13.61
CA ARG A 176 0.16 8.13 -12.50
C ARG A 176 -0.86 9.24 -12.70
N ASP A 177 -2.13 8.89 -12.62
CA ASP A 177 -3.20 9.88 -12.57
C ASP A 177 -3.24 10.53 -11.18
N ILE A 178 -3.17 11.86 -11.18
CA ILE A 178 -3.33 12.65 -9.95
C ILE A 178 -4.77 13.14 -9.88
N GLU A 179 -5.48 12.76 -8.82
CA GLU A 179 -6.86 13.21 -8.59
C GLU A 179 -6.90 14.74 -8.40
N PRO A 180 -7.48 15.50 -9.35
CA PRO A 180 -7.52 16.97 -9.25
C PRO A 180 -8.48 17.45 -8.16
N HIS A 181 -9.41 16.60 -7.72
CA HIS A 181 -10.44 16.92 -6.74
C HIS A 181 -10.42 15.96 -5.54
N PRO A 182 -9.37 15.96 -4.71
CA PRO A 182 -9.18 14.96 -3.65
C PRO A 182 -10.28 14.98 -2.58
N PHE A 183 -10.98 16.11 -2.44
CA PHE A 183 -12.07 16.27 -1.46
C PHE A 183 -13.44 15.85 -2.00
N THR A 184 -13.62 15.80 -3.31
CA THR A 184 -14.92 15.55 -3.96
C THR A 184 -14.85 14.43 -5.00
N LYS A 185 -14.13 13.34 -4.67
CA LYS A 185 -14.10 12.15 -5.54
C LYS A 185 -15.53 11.69 -5.84
N ALA A 186 -15.81 11.46 -7.13
CA ALA A 186 -17.16 11.07 -7.58
C ALA A 186 -17.55 9.68 -7.06
N GLU A 187 -16.59 8.76 -7.00
CA GLU A 187 -16.83 7.40 -6.52
C GLU A 187 -17.12 7.38 -5.02
N GLY A 188 -18.25 6.77 -4.65
CA GLY A 188 -18.68 6.66 -3.26
C GLY A 188 -19.06 7.98 -2.58
N ILE A 189 -19.32 9.05 -3.33
CA ILE A 189 -19.57 10.39 -2.77
C ILE A 189 -20.79 10.40 -1.84
N TRP A 190 -21.84 9.68 -2.15
CA TRP A 190 -23.04 9.63 -1.32
C TRP A 190 -22.76 9.00 0.06
N GLN A 191 -22.10 7.84 0.07
CA GLN A 191 -21.71 7.19 1.33
C GLN A 191 -20.80 8.10 2.16
N ARG A 192 -19.85 8.77 1.51
CA ARG A 192 -18.95 9.71 2.17
C ARG A 192 -19.69 10.90 2.76
N CYS A 193 -20.68 11.45 2.04
CA CYS A 193 -21.52 12.55 2.55
C CYS A 193 -22.36 12.10 3.75
N GLU A 194 -22.92 10.90 3.71
CA GLU A 194 -23.65 10.31 4.84
C GLU A 194 -22.76 10.15 6.06
N ASP A 195 -21.56 9.60 5.88
CA ASP A 195 -20.59 9.42 6.96
C ASP A 195 -20.17 10.76 7.58
N ILE A 196 -19.86 11.77 6.74
CA ILE A 196 -19.50 13.12 7.21
C ILE A 196 -20.65 13.73 8.01
N THR A 197 -21.88 13.64 7.50
CA THR A 197 -23.08 14.15 8.18
C THR A 197 -23.26 13.45 9.51
N ALA A 198 -23.19 12.13 9.54
CA ALA A 198 -23.35 11.33 10.77
C ALA A 198 -22.27 11.68 11.81
N ILE A 199 -21.01 11.85 11.39
CA ILE A 199 -19.92 12.25 12.29
C ILE A 199 -20.21 13.62 12.90
N GLN A 200 -20.61 14.61 12.09
CA GLN A 200 -20.88 15.97 12.55
C GLN A 200 -22.06 16.02 13.51
N VAL A 201 -23.18 15.36 13.16
CA VAL A 201 -24.38 15.30 14.01
C VAL A 201 -24.05 14.63 15.36
N ASN A 202 -23.40 13.48 15.35
CA ASN A 202 -23.06 12.77 16.60
C ASN A 202 -22.08 13.57 17.47
N ALA A 203 -21.09 14.22 16.87
CA ALA A 203 -20.13 15.05 17.61
C ALA A 203 -20.82 16.24 18.27
N LEU A 204 -21.74 16.92 17.57
CA LEU A 204 -22.49 18.04 18.08
C LEU A 204 -23.46 17.60 19.18
N ALA A 205 -24.26 16.55 18.93
CA ALA A 205 -25.23 16.00 19.89
C ALA A 205 -24.54 15.61 21.21
N LYS A 206 -23.36 14.95 21.12
CA LYS A 206 -22.59 14.60 22.31
C LYS A 206 -22.13 15.80 23.10
N ARG A 207 -21.70 16.86 22.45
CA ARG A 207 -21.27 18.12 23.11
C ARG A 207 -22.45 18.82 23.78
N LEU A 208 -23.56 18.99 23.08
CA LEU A 208 -24.75 19.62 23.60
C LEU A 208 -25.33 18.85 24.82
N SER A 209 -25.36 17.51 24.72
CA SER A 209 -25.77 16.65 25.83
C SER A 209 -24.85 16.79 27.04
N HIS A 210 -23.53 16.83 26.82
CA HIS A 210 -22.52 16.92 27.89
C HIS A 210 -22.66 18.22 28.72
N ILE A 211 -22.92 19.35 28.03
CA ILE A 211 -23.07 20.65 28.70
C ILE A 211 -24.52 20.89 29.21
N GLY A 212 -25.42 19.94 28.97
CA GLY A 212 -26.84 20.09 29.36
C GLY A 212 -27.58 21.21 28.60
N CYS A 213 -27.14 21.52 27.39
CA CYS A 213 -27.70 22.58 26.57
C CYS A 213 -29.11 22.20 26.08
N LYS A 214 -30.10 23.08 26.32
CA LYS A 214 -31.50 22.87 25.91
C LYS A 214 -31.85 23.65 24.63
N THR A 215 -31.02 24.61 24.25
CA THR A 215 -31.26 25.47 23.09
C THR A 215 -29.96 25.78 22.40
N ALA A 216 -29.98 25.83 21.07
CA ALA A 216 -28.85 26.28 20.25
C ALA A 216 -29.30 27.51 19.44
N ILE A 217 -28.40 28.48 19.32
CA ILE A 217 -28.60 29.67 18.49
C ILE A 217 -27.62 29.62 17.35
N ILE A 218 -28.13 29.75 16.12
CA ILE A 218 -27.35 29.71 14.91
C ILE A 218 -27.55 31.01 14.14
N GLY A 219 -26.46 31.72 13.86
CA GLY A 219 -26.48 32.89 12.98
C GLY A 219 -26.43 32.45 11.51
N ILE A 220 -27.56 32.59 10.80
CA ILE A 220 -27.65 32.24 9.38
C ILE A 220 -27.36 33.47 8.53
N SER A 221 -26.21 33.48 7.84
CA SER A 221 -25.81 34.55 6.94
C SER A 221 -26.33 34.40 5.50
N GLY A 222 -27.00 33.27 5.19
CA GLY A 222 -27.36 32.89 3.83
C GLY A 222 -26.24 32.19 3.06
N GLY A 223 -25.05 32.02 3.66
CA GLY A 223 -23.94 31.24 3.12
C GLY A 223 -24.10 29.75 3.30
N LYS A 224 -23.38 28.93 2.53
CA LYS A 224 -23.45 27.46 2.58
C LYS A 224 -23.12 26.90 3.97
N ASP A 225 -22.10 27.44 4.62
CA ASP A 225 -21.62 26.94 5.91
C ASP A 225 -22.67 27.10 7.02
N SER A 226 -23.28 28.29 7.13
CA SER A 226 -24.33 28.52 8.12
C SER A 226 -25.61 27.72 7.86
N THR A 227 -25.92 27.50 6.57
CA THR A 227 -27.07 26.66 6.18
C THR A 227 -26.83 25.19 6.53
N ILE A 228 -25.63 24.66 6.26
CA ILE A 228 -25.25 23.31 6.67
C ILE A 228 -25.26 23.17 8.18
N ALA A 229 -24.69 24.14 8.91
CA ALA A 229 -24.71 24.13 10.36
C ALA A 229 -26.14 24.06 10.93
N ALA A 230 -27.08 24.82 10.34
CA ALA A 230 -28.49 24.75 10.73
C ALA A 230 -29.17 23.42 10.39
N ALA A 231 -28.82 22.81 9.28
CA ALA A 231 -29.33 21.49 8.87
C ALA A 231 -28.85 20.34 9.74
N LEU A 232 -27.65 20.49 10.37
CA LEU A 232 -27.06 19.47 11.25
C LEU A 232 -27.58 19.54 12.68
N CYS A 233 -28.19 20.65 13.09
CA CYS A 233 -28.79 20.85 14.40
C CYS A 233 -30.23 20.35 14.47
#